data_d5ea3822144647849a58415cd2f387fe
#
_entry.id   d5ea3822144647849a58415cd2f387fe
#
_cell.length_a   1.000
_cell.length_b   1.000
_cell.length_c   1.000
_cell.angle_alpha   90.00
_cell.angle_beta   90.00
_cell.angle_gamma   90.00
#
_symmetry.space_group_name_H-M   'P 1'
#
loop_
_entity.id
_entity.type
_entity.pdbx_description
1 polymer ?
#
loop_
_entity_poly.entity_id
_entity_poly.type
_entity_poly.pdbx_seq_one_letter_code
_entity_poly.pdbx_strand_id
1 'polypeptide(L)'
;LVSRYRTAEYSFPIYRAPKELPKTGQWLTRQQIQDDNVLSGRGLEIAWASDPVDVFFLQIQGSGRLRFTDGDTLRIGYGGSNGHKYRSVGKEMVRRGIYNEHQVSATVIKNWVRRNPQDGLDLLNHNPSFVFFREIDVSDHKGPLGAMNRSLTPLRSVAIDPKFVP
;
A
#
# COMPACT_ATOMS: atom_id res chain seq x y z
N LEU A 1 7.51 9.29 5.85
CA LEU A 1 7.09 10.05 7.01
C LEU A 1 5.59 9.95 7.19
N VAL A 2 5.13 9.67 8.40
CA VAL A 2 3.71 9.47 8.72
C VAL A 2 3.36 10.18 10.03
N SER A 3 2.06 10.42 10.25
CA SER A 3 1.53 10.97 11.50
C SER A 3 0.77 9.90 12.28
N ARG A 4 0.77 10.02 13.61
CA ARG A 4 -0.08 9.20 14.49
C ARG A 4 -1.54 9.60 14.40
N TYR A 5 -1.80 10.84 14.02
CA TYR A 5 -3.13 11.42 13.99
C TYR A 5 -3.45 11.95 12.60
N ARG A 6 -4.72 11.93 12.26
CA ARG A 6 -5.20 12.55 11.04
C ARG A 6 -5.04 14.06 11.12
N THR A 7 -4.43 14.66 10.09
CA THR A 7 -4.31 16.11 9.91
C THR A 7 -4.66 16.47 8.46
N ALA A 8 -4.68 17.76 8.14
CA ALA A 8 -4.89 18.21 6.77
C ALA A 8 -3.79 17.69 5.83
N GLU A 9 -2.55 17.63 6.32
CA GLU A 9 -1.40 17.13 5.54
C GLU A 9 -1.34 15.60 5.52
N TYR A 10 -1.63 14.95 6.65
CA TYR A 10 -1.55 13.49 6.82
C TYR A 10 -2.96 12.92 6.93
N SER A 11 -3.58 12.64 5.80
CA SER A 11 -4.98 12.24 5.75
C SER A 11 -5.24 10.86 5.12
N PHE A 12 -4.20 10.16 4.68
CA PHE A 12 -4.34 8.85 4.02
C PHE A 12 -3.96 7.73 4.99
N PRO A 13 -4.94 6.91 5.42
CA PRO A 13 -4.72 5.93 6.48
C PRO A 13 -3.97 4.69 6.02
N ILE A 14 -3.21 4.12 6.95
CA ILE A 14 -2.60 2.80 6.86
C ILE A 14 -3.32 1.92 7.85
N TYR A 15 -3.99 0.84 7.38
CA TYR A 15 -4.98 0.10 8.16
C TYR A 15 -4.49 -1.25 8.66
N ARG A 16 -4.98 -1.63 9.86
CA ARG A 16 -5.06 -3.02 10.31
C ARG A 16 -6.22 -3.72 9.62
N ALA A 17 -6.18 -5.05 9.58
CA ALA A 17 -7.26 -5.85 9.02
C ALA A 17 -8.53 -5.76 9.89
N PRO A 18 -9.70 -5.56 9.27
CA PRO A 18 -10.96 -5.63 10.00
C PRO A 18 -11.30 -7.08 10.36
N LYS A 19 -12.13 -7.25 11.41
CA LYS A 19 -12.49 -8.59 11.91
C LYS A 19 -13.30 -9.41 10.91
N GLU A 20 -14.11 -8.75 10.09
CA GLU A 20 -14.96 -9.39 9.09
C GLU A 20 -14.23 -9.79 7.82
N LEU A 21 -12.93 -9.54 7.73
CA LEU A 21 -12.15 -9.96 6.57
C LEU A 21 -12.21 -11.48 6.43
N PRO A 22 -12.70 -12.01 5.28
CA PRO A 22 -12.80 -13.45 5.12
C PRO A 22 -11.43 -14.12 5.09
N LYS A 23 -11.32 -15.30 5.68
CA LYS A 23 -10.07 -16.08 5.68
C LYS A 23 -9.74 -16.61 4.29
N THR A 24 -10.76 -16.87 3.49
CA THR A 24 -10.66 -17.37 2.11
C THR A 24 -11.65 -16.62 1.23
N GLY A 25 -11.31 -16.49 -0.05
CA GLY A 25 -12.17 -15.79 -1.00
C GLY A 25 -11.96 -14.28 -1.01
N GLN A 26 -12.85 -13.59 -1.70
CA GLN A 26 -12.75 -12.16 -1.95
C GLN A 26 -13.68 -11.37 -1.03
N TRP A 27 -13.17 -10.25 -0.54
CA TRP A 27 -13.94 -9.22 0.14
C TRP A 27 -14.15 -8.04 -0.81
N LEU A 28 -14.47 -6.87 -0.29
CA LEU A 28 -14.64 -5.64 -1.07
C LEU A 28 -13.37 -5.31 -1.85
N THR A 29 -13.52 -4.70 -3.02
CA THR A 29 -12.40 -4.19 -3.81
C THR A 29 -11.78 -2.96 -3.16
N ARG A 30 -10.57 -2.59 -3.61
CA ARG A 30 -9.93 -1.33 -3.22
C ARG A 30 -10.87 -0.14 -3.37
N GLN A 31 -11.52 -0.02 -4.51
CA GLN A 31 -12.42 1.10 -4.78
C GLN A 31 -13.60 1.13 -3.82
N GLN A 32 -14.24 -0.02 -3.57
CA GLN A 32 -15.35 -0.11 -2.63
C GLN A 32 -14.93 0.24 -1.20
N ILE A 33 -13.76 -0.25 -0.76
CA ILE A 33 -13.23 0.05 0.58
C ILE A 33 -13.03 1.56 0.75
N GLN A 34 -12.50 2.23 -0.26
CA GLN A 34 -12.17 3.65 -0.19
C GLN A 34 -13.41 4.53 -0.39
N ASP A 35 -14.21 4.26 -1.41
CA ASP A 35 -15.35 5.12 -1.77
C ASP A 35 -16.47 5.06 -0.72
N ASP A 36 -16.70 3.88 -0.14
CA ASP A 36 -17.75 3.69 0.86
C ASP A 36 -17.25 3.96 2.30
N ASN A 37 -15.99 4.31 2.48
CA ASN A 37 -15.38 4.61 3.78
C ASN A 37 -15.63 3.52 4.84
N VAL A 38 -15.63 2.26 4.44
CA VAL A 38 -16.06 1.15 5.30
C VAL A 38 -15.17 0.93 6.53
N LEU A 39 -13.94 1.44 6.51
CA LEU A 39 -12.96 1.28 7.60
C LEU A 39 -12.84 2.52 8.48
N SER A 40 -13.47 3.63 8.10
CA SER A 40 -13.36 4.89 8.81
C SER A 40 -14.02 4.83 10.20
N GLY A 41 -13.39 5.46 11.19
CA GLY A 41 -13.95 5.59 12.54
C GLY A 41 -13.98 4.30 13.35
N ARG A 42 -13.24 3.25 12.95
CA ARG A 42 -13.23 1.95 13.61
C ARG A 42 -11.97 1.67 14.42
N GLY A 43 -11.06 2.65 14.52
CA GLY A 43 -9.81 2.48 15.26
C GLY A 43 -8.81 1.54 14.59
N LEU A 44 -8.93 1.33 13.29
CA LEU A 44 -8.07 0.41 12.53
C LEU A 44 -6.81 1.09 11.99
N GLU A 45 -6.71 2.40 12.06
CA GLU A 45 -5.60 3.17 11.53
C GLU A 45 -4.34 2.99 12.38
N ILE A 46 -3.25 2.52 11.77
CA ILE A 46 -1.93 2.44 12.40
C ILE A 46 -1.26 3.82 12.35
N ALA A 47 -1.40 4.48 11.22
CA ALA A 47 -0.75 5.76 10.92
C ALA A 47 -1.46 6.43 9.73
N TRP A 48 -1.09 7.68 9.48
CA TRP A 48 -1.62 8.49 8.40
C TRP A 48 -0.49 9.03 7.53
N ALA A 49 -0.55 8.78 6.24
CA ALA A 49 0.42 9.27 5.27
C ALA A 49 -0.08 10.55 4.59
N SER A 50 0.84 11.28 4.00
CA SER A 50 0.55 12.52 3.27
C SER A 50 0.20 12.30 1.80
N ASP A 51 0.43 11.08 1.28
CA ASP A 51 0.31 10.79 -0.14
C ASP A 51 -0.32 9.42 -0.35
N PRO A 52 -1.46 9.33 -1.06
CA PRO A 52 -2.12 8.05 -1.29
C PRO A 52 -1.29 7.08 -2.14
N VAL A 53 -0.41 7.60 -3.01
CA VAL A 53 0.43 6.74 -3.83
C VAL A 53 1.50 6.04 -2.99
N ASP A 54 1.99 6.68 -1.94
CA ASP A 54 2.94 6.04 -1.02
C ASP A 54 2.26 4.90 -0.23
N VAL A 55 1.02 5.07 0.18
CA VAL A 55 0.24 3.99 0.81
C VAL A 55 0.01 2.86 -0.17
N PHE A 56 -0.32 3.17 -1.41
CA PHE A 56 -0.51 2.16 -2.46
C PHE A 56 0.75 1.30 -2.65
N PHE A 57 1.92 1.92 -2.78
CA PHE A 57 3.17 1.19 -2.94
C PHE A 57 3.58 0.42 -1.69
N LEU A 58 3.28 0.95 -0.50
CA LEU A 58 3.48 0.23 0.76
C LEU A 58 2.67 -1.07 0.77
N GLN A 59 1.44 -1.03 0.29
CA GLN A 59 0.61 -2.23 0.18
C GLN A 59 1.18 -3.25 -0.82
N ILE A 60 1.75 -2.79 -1.92
CA ILE A 60 2.42 -3.68 -2.88
C ILE A 60 3.65 -4.34 -2.26
N GLN A 61 4.43 -3.59 -1.49
CA GLN A 61 5.58 -4.12 -0.75
C GLN A 61 5.15 -5.13 0.32
N GLY A 62 4.02 -4.91 0.96
CA GLY A 62 3.48 -5.77 2.01
C GLY A 62 4.13 -5.58 3.37
N SER A 63 5.17 -4.79 3.48
CA SER A 63 5.86 -4.47 4.73
C SER A 63 6.63 -3.18 4.60
N GLY A 64 7.00 -2.59 5.72
CA GLY A 64 7.78 -1.37 5.70
C GLY A 64 8.16 -0.89 7.08
N ARG A 65 8.90 0.20 7.11
CA ARG A 65 9.21 0.95 8.32
C ARG A 65 8.57 2.32 8.23
N LEU A 66 7.75 2.63 9.21
CA LEU A 66 7.13 3.94 9.32
C LEU A 66 8.01 4.83 10.21
N ARG A 67 8.26 6.05 9.76
CA ARG A 67 8.89 7.07 10.58
C ARG A 67 7.84 8.14 10.88
N PHE A 68 7.56 8.32 12.16
CA PHE A 68 6.58 9.30 12.61
C PHE A 68 7.18 10.72 12.65
N THR A 69 6.32 11.70 12.57
CA THR A 69 6.70 13.11 12.65
C THR A 69 7.33 13.48 14.00
N ASP A 70 7.08 12.69 15.06
CA ASP A 70 7.70 12.86 16.37
C ASP A 70 9.09 12.21 16.50
N GLY A 71 9.58 11.56 15.44
CA GLY A 71 10.88 10.90 15.43
C GLY A 71 10.85 9.41 15.74
N ASP A 72 9.75 8.87 16.24
CA ASP A 72 9.60 7.44 16.48
C ASP A 72 9.57 6.65 15.17
N THR A 73 9.91 5.37 15.26
CA THR A 73 9.82 4.42 14.15
C THR A 73 8.97 3.22 14.53
N LEU A 74 8.31 2.62 13.54
CA LEU A 74 7.50 1.43 13.71
C LEU A 74 7.69 0.53 12.50
N ARG A 75 7.92 -0.75 12.74
CA ARG A 75 7.94 -1.75 11.67
C ARG A 75 6.55 -2.34 11.51
N ILE A 76 6.10 -2.44 10.27
CA ILE A 76 4.83 -3.08 9.93
C ILE A 76 5.06 -4.19 8.92
N GLY A 77 4.25 -5.23 9.03
CA GLY A 77 4.26 -6.37 8.13
C GLY A 77 2.87 -6.67 7.61
N TYR A 78 2.80 -7.65 6.74
CA TYR A 78 1.56 -8.11 6.14
C TYR A 78 0.60 -8.63 7.20
N GLY A 79 -0.60 -8.06 7.25
CA GLY A 79 -1.65 -8.40 8.20
C GLY A 79 -2.90 -8.98 7.56
N GLY A 80 -2.91 -9.16 6.25
CA GLY A 80 -4.05 -9.69 5.51
C GLY A 80 -4.33 -8.92 4.23
N SER A 81 -5.20 -9.47 3.40
CA SER A 81 -5.64 -8.80 2.18
C SER A 81 -7.13 -9.04 1.94
N ASN A 82 -7.70 -8.27 1.01
CA ASN A 82 -9.09 -8.45 0.58
C ASN A 82 -9.30 -9.62 -0.39
N GLY A 83 -8.27 -10.43 -0.65
CA GLY A 83 -8.37 -11.62 -1.50
C GLY A 83 -8.40 -11.37 -3.00
N HIS A 84 -8.41 -10.12 -3.44
CA HIS A 84 -8.34 -9.79 -4.86
C HIS A 84 -6.91 -9.87 -5.36
N LYS A 85 -6.73 -10.37 -6.59
CA LYS A 85 -5.42 -10.43 -7.22
C LYS A 85 -4.95 -9.05 -7.63
N TYR A 86 -3.66 -8.79 -7.44
CA TYR A 86 -3.02 -7.58 -7.93
C TYR A 86 -3.15 -7.45 -9.44
N ARG A 87 -3.53 -6.26 -9.89
CA ARG A 87 -3.53 -5.88 -11.30
C ARG A 87 -2.55 -4.73 -11.51
N SER A 88 -1.61 -4.91 -12.43
CA SER A 88 -0.54 -3.95 -12.65
C SER A 88 -1.06 -2.60 -13.14
N VAL A 89 -0.86 -1.56 -12.34
CA VAL A 89 -1.16 -0.19 -12.75
C VAL A 89 -0.17 0.33 -13.79
N GLY A 90 1.06 -0.20 -13.80
CA GLY A 90 2.04 0.12 -14.85
C GLY A 90 1.57 -0.36 -16.22
N LYS A 91 1.09 -1.59 -16.31
CA LYS A 91 0.52 -2.13 -17.55
C LYS A 91 -0.73 -1.37 -17.99
N GLU A 92 -1.57 -0.97 -17.04
CA GLU A 92 -2.76 -0.17 -17.33
C GLU A 92 -2.39 1.22 -17.86
N MET A 93 -1.35 1.82 -17.32
CA MET A 93 -0.81 3.10 -17.79
C MET A 93 -0.37 3.01 -19.26
N VAL A 94 0.29 1.91 -19.62
CA VAL A 94 0.69 1.64 -21.01
C VAL A 94 -0.55 1.43 -21.89
N ARG A 95 -1.52 0.64 -21.43
CA ARG A 95 -2.78 0.40 -22.16
C ARG A 95 -3.54 1.69 -22.44
N ARG A 96 -3.56 2.62 -21.50
CA ARG A 96 -4.20 3.94 -21.64
C ARG A 96 -3.40 4.90 -22.52
N GLY A 97 -2.18 4.54 -22.94
CA GLY A 97 -1.33 5.38 -23.77
C GLY A 97 -0.68 6.56 -23.06
N ILE A 98 -0.62 6.51 -21.71
CA ILE A 98 -0.01 7.59 -20.91
C ILE A 98 1.51 7.58 -21.07
N TYR A 99 2.12 6.39 -20.99
CA TYR A 99 3.54 6.14 -21.24
C TYR A 99 3.71 4.84 -22.00
N ASN A 100 4.86 4.65 -22.64
CA ASN A 100 5.19 3.36 -23.23
C ASN A 100 5.85 2.44 -22.19
N GLU A 101 5.97 1.16 -22.53
CA GLU A 101 6.49 0.13 -21.63
C GLU A 101 7.88 0.46 -21.07
N HIS A 102 8.73 1.08 -21.87
CA HIS A 102 10.11 1.42 -21.44
C HIS A 102 10.17 2.61 -20.48
N GLN A 103 9.13 3.41 -20.42
CA GLN A 103 9.07 4.61 -19.57
C GLN A 103 8.51 4.33 -18.19
N VAL A 104 7.79 3.21 -18.00
CA VAL A 104 7.07 2.93 -16.74
C VAL A 104 8.02 2.42 -15.68
N SER A 105 7.98 3.07 -14.52
CA SER A 105 8.67 2.67 -13.29
C SER A 105 7.82 3.12 -12.09
N ALA A 106 8.16 2.65 -10.90
CA ALA A 106 7.50 3.09 -9.68
C ALA A 106 7.58 4.61 -9.51
N THR A 107 8.75 5.20 -9.75
CA THR A 107 8.95 6.65 -9.66
C THR A 107 8.09 7.40 -10.67
N VAL A 108 8.02 6.93 -11.90
CA VAL A 108 7.20 7.55 -12.95
C VAL A 108 5.71 7.51 -12.58
N ILE A 109 5.22 6.37 -12.08
CA ILE A 109 3.83 6.23 -11.63
C ILE A 109 3.55 7.20 -10.49
N LYS A 110 4.39 7.24 -9.46
CA LYS A 110 4.23 8.15 -8.32
C LYS A 110 4.16 9.60 -8.76
N ASN A 111 5.07 10.02 -9.62
CA ASN A 111 5.11 11.39 -10.11
C ASN A 111 3.86 11.73 -10.94
N TRP A 112 3.42 10.81 -11.78
CA TRP A 112 2.23 11.03 -12.59
C TRP A 112 0.97 11.14 -11.73
N VAL A 113 0.80 10.27 -10.74
CA VAL A 113 -0.36 10.30 -9.81
C VAL A 113 -0.36 11.62 -9.02
N ARG A 114 0.79 12.07 -8.56
CA ARG A 114 0.90 13.35 -7.83
C ARG A 114 0.50 14.55 -8.67
N ARG A 115 0.84 14.53 -9.97
CA ARG A 115 0.47 15.61 -10.91
C ARG A 115 -0.98 15.52 -11.39
N ASN A 116 -1.60 14.34 -11.30
CA ASN A 116 -2.95 14.07 -11.78
C ASN A 116 -3.76 13.39 -10.66
N PRO A 117 -4.15 14.11 -9.60
CA PRO A 117 -4.71 13.46 -8.41
C PRO A 117 -5.96 12.62 -8.68
N GLN A 118 -6.90 13.12 -9.48
CA GLN A 118 -8.15 12.39 -9.75
C GLN A 118 -7.93 11.23 -10.71
N ASP A 119 -7.28 11.48 -11.84
CA ASP A 119 -6.95 10.42 -12.80
C ASP A 119 -5.97 9.41 -12.18
N GLY A 120 -5.12 9.87 -11.27
CA GLY A 120 -4.21 9.02 -10.53
C GLY A 120 -4.93 8.05 -9.60
N LEU A 121 -5.93 8.52 -8.86
CA LEU A 121 -6.74 7.63 -8.01
C LEU A 121 -7.51 6.61 -8.85
N ASP A 122 -8.07 7.03 -9.98
CA ASP A 122 -8.72 6.12 -10.92
C ASP A 122 -7.75 5.05 -11.43
N LEU A 123 -6.53 5.45 -11.79
CA LEU A 123 -5.49 4.51 -12.19
C LEU A 123 -5.16 3.50 -11.08
N LEU A 124 -4.96 3.96 -9.85
CA LEU A 124 -4.65 3.10 -8.72
C LEU A 124 -5.80 2.11 -8.43
N ASN A 125 -7.04 2.53 -8.61
CA ASN A 125 -8.21 1.68 -8.42
C ASN A 125 -8.35 0.57 -9.48
N HIS A 126 -7.60 0.62 -10.56
CA HIS A 126 -7.48 -0.50 -11.48
C HIS A 126 -6.95 -1.76 -10.78
N ASN A 127 -6.13 -1.60 -9.76
CA ASN A 127 -5.73 -2.69 -8.87
C ASN A 127 -6.80 -2.89 -7.80
N PRO A 128 -7.58 -3.99 -7.83
CA PRO A 128 -8.62 -4.24 -6.83
C PRO A 128 -8.07 -4.76 -5.51
N SER A 129 -6.81 -5.19 -5.47
CA SER A 129 -6.18 -5.72 -4.26
C SER A 129 -5.97 -4.63 -3.22
N PHE A 130 -6.24 -4.96 -1.96
CA PHE A 130 -6.00 -4.08 -0.82
C PHE A 130 -5.32 -4.88 0.30
N VAL A 131 -4.22 -4.37 0.82
CA VAL A 131 -3.42 -5.04 1.83
C VAL A 131 -3.54 -4.30 3.16
N PHE A 132 -3.72 -5.07 4.23
CA PHE A 132 -3.76 -4.61 5.60
C PHE A 132 -2.45 -4.96 6.30
N PHE A 133 -2.13 -4.22 7.36
CA PHE A 133 -0.85 -4.34 8.05
C PHE A 133 -1.04 -4.75 9.51
N ARG A 134 0.04 -5.23 10.10
CA ARG A 134 0.17 -5.45 11.53
C ARG A 134 1.48 -4.85 12.02
N GLU A 135 1.52 -4.46 13.26
CA GLU A 135 2.74 -4.00 13.90
C GLU A 135 3.66 -5.21 14.15
N ILE A 136 4.95 -5.02 13.88
CA ILE A 136 5.97 -6.03 14.15
C ILE A 136 6.76 -5.61 15.36
N ASP A 137 6.96 -6.54 16.31
CA ASP A 137 7.75 -6.29 17.51
C ASP A 137 9.21 -5.97 17.13
N VAL A 138 9.77 -4.95 17.78
CA VAL A 138 11.15 -4.48 17.58
C VAL A 138 12.18 -5.57 17.91
N SER A 139 11.82 -6.58 18.70
CA SER A 139 12.68 -7.72 19.02
C SER A 139 12.86 -8.71 17.85
N ASP A 140 12.10 -8.57 16.77
CA ASP A 140 12.27 -9.41 15.60
C ASP A 140 13.42 -8.89 14.73
N HIS A 141 14.60 -9.46 14.93
CA HIS A 141 15.84 -9.08 14.22
C HIS A 141 15.92 -9.59 12.78
N LYS A 142 14.90 -10.25 12.28
CA LYS A 142 14.91 -10.90 10.96
C LYS A 142 14.65 -9.98 9.77
N GLY A 143 14.63 -8.68 9.95
CA GLY A 143 14.35 -7.75 8.88
C GLY A 143 12.84 -7.67 8.52
N PRO A 144 12.46 -6.83 7.55
CA PRO A 144 11.05 -6.66 7.18
C PRO A 144 10.49 -7.92 6.52
N LEU A 145 9.18 -8.14 6.70
CA LEU A 145 8.46 -9.21 6.02
C LEU A 145 7.93 -8.72 4.68
N GLY A 146 7.99 -9.57 3.66
CA GLY A 146 7.39 -9.29 2.36
C GLY A 146 5.89 -9.63 2.33
N ALA A 147 5.27 -9.39 1.17
CA ALA A 147 3.83 -9.62 0.97
C ALA A 147 3.39 -11.07 1.18
N MET A 148 4.31 -12.02 1.12
CA MET A 148 4.08 -13.44 1.40
C MET A 148 4.37 -13.81 2.86
N ASN A 149 4.53 -12.83 3.73
CA ASN A 149 4.87 -13.01 5.15
C ASN A 149 6.19 -13.76 5.35
N ARG A 150 7.16 -13.55 4.48
CA ARG A 150 8.50 -14.13 4.58
C ARG A 150 9.49 -13.05 4.94
N SER A 151 10.46 -13.41 5.80
CA SER A 151 11.58 -12.51 6.11
C SER A 151 12.44 -12.27 4.86
N LEU A 152 12.78 -11.01 4.63
CA LEU A 152 13.65 -10.62 3.52
C LEU A 152 15.09 -10.53 4.00
N THR A 153 16.01 -11.01 3.19
CA THR A 153 17.44 -10.86 3.46
C THR A 153 17.87 -9.46 3.03
N PRO A 154 18.47 -8.65 3.93
CA PRO A 154 18.97 -7.35 3.55
C PRO A 154 19.93 -7.44 2.35
N LEU A 155 19.83 -6.50 1.42
CA LEU A 155 20.63 -6.37 0.21
C LEU A 155 20.42 -7.47 -0.85
N ARG A 156 19.66 -8.53 -0.56
CA ARG A 156 19.45 -9.65 -1.50
C ARG A 156 18.00 -9.89 -1.86
N SER A 157 17.06 -9.41 -1.04
CA SER A 157 15.63 -9.58 -1.25
C SER A 157 14.98 -8.23 -1.47
N VAL A 158 14.13 -8.16 -2.50
CA VAL A 158 13.35 -6.96 -2.81
C VAL A 158 11.88 -7.34 -2.77
N ALA A 159 11.12 -6.69 -1.89
CA ALA A 159 9.69 -6.91 -1.74
C ALA A 159 8.88 -6.13 -2.78
N ILE A 160 9.21 -6.32 -4.05
CA ILE A 160 8.52 -5.70 -5.18
C ILE A 160 7.76 -6.78 -5.94
N ASP A 161 6.50 -6.53 -6.25
CA ASP A 161 5.74 -7.43 -7.12
C ASP A 161 6.41 -7.50 -8.50
N PRO A 162 6.79 -8.71 -8.98
CA PRO A 162 7.44 -8.85 -10.29
C PRO A 162 6.63 -8.28 -11.46
N LYS A 163 5.33 -8.18 -11.32
CA LYS A 163 4.44 -7.56 -12.32
C LYS A 163 4.64 -6.06 -12.45
N PHE A 164 5.36 -5.46 -11.53
CA PHE A 164 5.66 -4.04 -11.48
C PHE A 164 6.91 -3.68 -12.26
N VAL A 165 7.79 -4.65 -12.44
CA VAL A 165 9.02 -4.47 -13.20
C VAL A 165 8.67 -4.57 -14.68
N PRO A 166 9.00 -3.54 -15.48
CA PRO A 166 8.71 -3.54 -16.90
C PRO A 166 9.40 -4.68 -17.66
#